data_795ca953d50ed0686bfc740ea892be17
#
_entry.id   795ca953d50ed0686bfc740ea892be17
#
_cell.length_a   1.000
_cell.length_b   1.000
_cell.length_c   1.000
_cell.angle_alpha   90.00
_cell.angle_beta   90.00
_cell.angle_gamma   90.00
#
_symmetry.space_group_name_H-M   'P 1'
#
loop_
_entity.id
_entity.type
_entity.pdbx_description
1 polymer ?
#
loop_
_entity_poly.entity_id
_entity_poly.type
_entity_poly.pdbx_seq_one_letter_code
_entity_poly.pdbx_strand_id
1 'polypeptide(L)'
;MKKFGLLVLSFLLVLCSSSNDSTEVVDSTTTLAQVNNEPEDTTTTTENTSSTSIVESYVYDKEKMSPFTGLEISNELWLKRPRRVIAFKIDNNYNARPQSGLQEADSVMEILVEGGMTRFLAFYLDRTSDYVGPIRSARPTDPTMVRPYGGVLVVSGATAGLIPAIRELGVPVLEEVSSPTMFRIDERKAPHNLYADTELVREYIDSRGFLFNQDVNPLYNFGTNQNNWTLGANRVTLKYSEKTTVIWKLDTDQYSRFIADGYAPNTDAVAHNFITRDGYENILQSPTVVVIQGPLYNDEATTLPSVLTVGVGPVTIFHEGKYIEGTWRRNDISDPFDFLDSDQNKIDVPPSKQWIHILPLNGEINISDN
;
A
#
# COMPACT_ATOMS: atom_id res chain seq x y z
N MET A 1 -34.90 3.50 -50.24
CA MET A 1 -34.10 3.90 -51.41
C MET A 1 -33.12 4.97 -50.96
N LYS A 2 -31.87 4.66 -50.91
CA LYS A 2 -30.64 5.34 -51.39
C LYS A 2 -29.46 4.64 -50.81
N LYS A 3 -28.68 4.08 -51.67
CA LYS A 3 -27.40 3.36 -51.54
C LYS A 3 -26.24 4.37 -51.53
N PHE A 4 -25.09 3.84 -51.22
CA PHE A 4 -23.71 4.31 -51.49
C PHE A 4 -23.01 4.73 -50.18
N GLY A 5 -21.76 4.31 -49.95
CA GLY A 5 -20.82 3.53 -50.77
C GLY A 5 -19.58 3.18 -49.93
N LEU A 6 -19.06 2.03 -50.22
CA LEU A 6 -17.85 1.42 -49.74
C LEU A 6 -16.62 2.15 -50.29
N LEU A 7 -15.65 2.52 -49.48
CA LEU A 7 -14.30 2.88 -49.96
C LEU A 7 -13.26 2.00 -49.26
N VAL A 8 -12.75 1.06 -50.03
CA VAL A 8 -11.57 0.25 -49.72
C VAL A 8 -10.35 1.03 -50.20
N LEU A 9 -9.39 1.23 -49.34
CA LEU A 9 -8.07 1.71 -49.76
C LEU A 9 -7.00 0.76 -49.23
N SER A 10 -6.50 -0.05 -50.19
CA SER A 10 -5.30 -0.87 -50.04
C SER A 10 -4.06 -0.01 -50.27
N PHE A 11 -3.04 -0.13 -49.45
CA PHE A 11 -1.69 0.28 -49.84
C PHE A 11 -0.61 -0.64 -49.22
N LEU A 12 -0.06 -1.39 -50.09
CA LEU A 12 1.33 -1.79 -50.37
C LEU A 12 2.32 -1.95 -49.24
N LEU A 13 2.73 -3.20 -49.15
CA LEU A 13 4.02 -3.70 -48.65
C LEU A 13 5.19 -3.13 -49.48
N VAL A 14 6.23 -2.66 -48.82
CA VAL A 14 7.58 -2.55 -49.35
C VAL A 14 8.51 -3.39 -48.49
N LEU A 15 8.93 -4.49 -49.02
CA LEU A 15 10.11 -5.26 -48.60
C LEU A 15 11.36 -4.55 -49.18
N CYS A 16 12.38 -4.37 -48.36
CA CYS A 16 13.76 -4.30 -48.83
C CYS A 16 14.67 -5.09 -47.90
N SER A 17 15.40 -5.97 -48.50
CA SER A 17 16.30 -6.98 -47.99
C SER A 17 17.72 -6.47 -47.72
N SER A 18 18.35 -7.11 -46.76
CA SER A 18 19.74 -7.61 -46.70
C SER A 18 20.94 -6.68 -46.93
N SER A 19 21.89 -6.70 -46.00
CA SER A 19 23.25 -7.21 -46.32
C SER A 19 24.03 -7.48 -45.01
N ASN A 20 24.67 -8.65 -45.03
CA ASN A 20 25.73 -9.09 -44.09
C ASN A 20 26.97 -8.20 -44.23
N ASP A 21 27.74 -8.03 -43.16
CA ASP A 21 29.19 -8.29 -43.20
C ASP A 21 29.80 -8.39 -41.79
N SER A 22 30.36 -9.54 -41.50
CA SER A 22 31.74 -9.94 -41.14
C SER A 22 32.40 -9.35 -39.87
N THR A 23 32.50 -10.24 -38.91
CA THR A 23 33.63 -10.56 -37.99
C THR A 23 34.94 -9.78 -38.14
N GLU A 24 35.45 -9.26 -37.00
CA GLU A 24 36.87 -9.30 -36.68
C GLU A 24 37.10 -9.59 -35.19
N VAL A 25 37.78 -10.74 -34.97
CA VAL A 25 38.38 -11.19 -33.72
C VAL A 25 39.77 -10.60 -33.68
N VAL A 26 40.13 -9.86 -32.64
CA VAL A 26 41.54 -9.52 -32.39
C VAL A 26 41.93 -10.13 -31.06
N ASP A 27 42.69 -11.18 -31.20
CA ASP A 27 43.47 -11.85 -30.12
C ASP A 27 44.76 -11.02 -29.89
N SER A 28 45.06 -10.68 -28.63
CA SER A 28 46.35 -10.10 -28.24
C SER A 28 46.83 -10.71 -26.96
N THR A 29 47.54 -11.79 -27.13
CA THR A 29 48.52 -12.31 -26.16
C THR A 29 49.65 -11.31 -25.95
N THR A 30 49.96 -10.95 -24.74
CA THR A 30 51.24 -10.28 -24.39
C THR A 30 51.86 -10.91 -23.17
N THR A 31 53.04 -11.35 -23.42
CA THR A 31 54.09 -12.07 -22.71
C THR A 31 54.51 -11.45 -21.37
N LEU A 32 54.78 -12.35 -20.42
CA LEU A 32 55.46 -12.14 -19.13
C LEU A 32 56.90 -11.65 -19.31
N ALA A 33 57.29 -10.62 -18.61
CA ALA A 33 58.70 -10.33 -18.30
C ALA A 33 58.86 -10.25 -16.78
N GLN A 34 59.64 -11.19 -16.23
CA GLN A 34 60.16 -11.11 -14.86
C GLN A 34 61.32 -10.16 -14.80
N VAL A 35 61.34 -9.29 -13.79
CA VAL A 35 62.55 -8.59 -13.31
C VAL A 35 62.55 -8.70 -11.77
N ASN A 36 63.52 -9.44 -11.27
CA ASN A 36 63.95 -9.44 -9.88
C ASN A 36 64.65 -8.13 -9.53
N ASN A 37 64.35 -7.52 -8.37
CA ASN A 37 65.33 -6.84 -7.55
C ASN A 37 64.82 -6.71 -6.10
N GLU A 38 65.75 -6.86 -5.20
CA GLU A 38 65.70 -6.94 -3.74
C GLU A 38 65.38 -5.62 -3.05
N PRO A 39 65.15 -5.59 -1.70
CA PRO A 39 64.27 -4.60 -1.08
C PRO A 39 64.97 -3.34 -0.57
N GLU A 40 64.35 -2.21 -0.77
CA GLU A 40 64.65 -0.98 0.00
C GLU A 40 63.51 -0.74 1.02
N ASP A 41 63.95 -0.64 2.26
CA ASP A 41 63.18 -0.31 3.45
C ASP A 41 62.66 1.12 3.38
N THR A 42 61.35 1.30 3.11
CA THR A 42 60.69 2.60 3.17
C THR A 42 59.48 2.52 4.07
N THR A 43 59.61 3.06 5.25
CA THR A 43 58.52 3.29 6.20
C THR A 43 57.43 4.11 5.58
N THR A 44 56.38 3.45 5.09
CA THR A 44 55.20 4.12 4.59
C THR A 44 54.21 4.32 5.73
N THR A 45 54.07 5.55 6.18
CA THR A 45 52.98 5.97 7.07
C THR A 45 51.66 5.78 6.32
N THR A 46 50.90 4.77 6.72
CA THR A 46 49.54 4.55 6.20
C THR A 46 48.65 5.61 6.82
N GLU A 47 48.34 6.66 6.08
CA GLU A 47 47.22 7.52 6.39
C GLU A 47 45.96 6.71 6.24
N ASN A 48 45.31 6.42 7.36
CA ASN A 48 43.95 5.88 7.42
C ASN A 48 42.99 6.98 6.92
N THR A 49 42.73 7.01 5.63
CA THR A 49 41.62 7.79 5.09
C THR A 49 40.33 7.13 5.50
N SER A 50 39.81 7.49 6.66
CA SER A 50 38.44 7.20 7.06
C SER A 50 37.54 7.89 6.04
N SER A 51 37.05 7.14 5.06
CA SER A 51 35.96 7.59 4.21
C SER A 51 34.71 7.68 5.06
N THR A 52 34.46 8.84 5.64
CA THR A 52 33.16 9.16 6.21
C THR A 52 32.18 9.21 5.04
N SER A 53 31.45 8.12 4.81
CA SER A 53 30.28 8.17 3.94
C SER A 53 29.34 9.20 4.55
N ILE A 54 29.15 10.31 3.86
CA ILE A 54 28.09 11.26 4.17
C ILE A 54 26.80 10.48 3.90
N VAL A 55 26.16 9.97 4.95
CA VAL A 55 24.80 9.46 4.86
C VAL A 55 23.96 10.70 4.61
N GLU A 56 23.53 10.89 3.38
CA GLU A 56 22.60 11.95 3.02
C GLU A 56 21.35 11.78 3.91
N SER A 57 21.06 12.79 4.74
CA SER A 57 19.92 12.74 5.65
C SER A 57 18.65 12.74 4.81
N TYR A 58 17.78 11.74 4.99
CA TYR A 58 16.46 11.71 4.34
C TYR A 58 15.66 12.95 4.73
N VAL A 59 15.14 13.65 3.72
CA VAL A 59 14.20 14.77 3.89
C VAL A 59 13.04 14.55 2.95
N TYR A 60 11.81 14.45 3.49
CA TYR A 60 10.62 14.30 2.67
C TYR A 60 10.41 15.53 1.78
N ASP A 61 10.42 15.32 0.47
CA ASP A 61 10.15 16.33 -0.55
C ASP A 61 8.79 16.03 -1.22
N LYS A 62 7.78 16.84 -0.89
CA LYS A 62 6.41 16.67 -1.43
C LYS A 62 6.31 16.80 -2.95
N GLU A 63 7.28 17.44 -3.61
CA GLU A 63 7.31 17.61 -5.06
C GLU A 63 7.89 16.39 -5.80
N LYS A 64 8.54 15.48 -5.08
CA LYS A 64 9.22 14.33 -5.65
C LYS A 64 8.86 12.99 -5.02
N MET A 65 8.30 13.01 -3.83
CA MET A 65 8.05 11.81 -3.05
C MET A 65 6.56 11.52 -2.88
N SER A 66 6.22 10.24 -2.84
CA SER A 66 4.86 9.78 -2.59
C SER A 66 4.40 10.12 -1.17
N PRO A 67 3.23 10.75 -1.00
CA PRO A 67 2.69 11.01 0.33
C PRO A 67 2.22 9.73 1.05
N PHE A 68 2.09 8.59 0.34
CA PHE A 68 1.70 7.32 0.92
C PHE A 68 2.88 6.43 1.28
N THR A 69 4.02 6.60 0.64
CA THR A 69 5.18 5.72 0.87
C THR A 69 6.43 6.45 1.32
N GLY A 70 6.50 7.78 1.18
CA GLY A 70 7.72 8.55 1.39
C GLY A 70 8.83 8.25 0.37
N LEU A 71 8.58 7.39 -0.62
CA LEU A 71 9.54 7.03 -1.66
C LEU A 71 9.51 8.01 -2.82
N GLU A 72 10.63 8.15 -3.50
CA GLU A 72 10.73 8.95 -4.71
C GLU A 72 9.86 8.39 -5.83
N ILE A 73 9.19 9.28 -6.57
CA ILE A 73 8.33 8.93 -7.69
C ILE A 73 9.02 9.32 -8.98
N SER A 74 8.93 8.49 -10.01
CA SER A 74 9.42 8.86 -11.33
C SER A 74 8.64 10.08 -11.85
N ASN A 75 9.35 11.12 -12.28
CA ASN A 75 8.79 12.39 -12.78
C ASN A 75 7.72 12.20 -13.89
N GLU A 76 7.78 11.12 -14.64
CA GLU A 76 6.84 10.85 -15.72
C GLU A 76 5.41 10.58 -15.26
N LEU A 77 5.23 9.90 -14.15
CA LEU A 77 3.92 9.64 -13.56
C LEU A 77 3.38 10.87 -12.83
N TRP A 78 4.27 11.57 -12.13
CA TRP A 78 3.91 12.73 -11.32
C TRP A 78 3.44 13.93 -12.14
N LEU A 79 4.15 14.24 -13.23
CA LEU A 79 3.91 15.45 -14.02
C LEU A 79 2.77 15.32 -15.05
N LYS A 80 2.36 14.11 -15.43
CA LYS A 80 1.46 13.89 -16.56
C LYS A 80 -0.02 13.79 -16.21
N ARG A 81 -0.40 13.64 -14.93
CA ARG A 81 -1.81 13.38 -14.56
C ARG A 81 -2.27 14.25 -13.38
N PRO A 82 -3.45 14.87 -13.48
CA PRO A 82 -4.20 15.25 -12.30
C PRO A 82 -4.39 14.01 -11.42
N ARG A 83 -3.99 14.09 -10.15
CA ARG A 83 -3.99 12.93 -9.25
C ARG A 83 -5.00 13.12 -8.15
N ARG A 84 -5.72 12.08 -7.87
CA ARG A 84 -6.56 11.98 -6.70
C ARG A 84 -6.43 10.61 -6.08
N VAL A 85 -6.41 10.56 -4.77
CA VAL A 85 -6.41 9.31 -4.03
C VAL A 85 -7.71 8.55 -4.31
N ILE A 86 -7.57 7.27 -4.62
CA ILE A 86 -8.68 6.34 -4.75
C ILE A 86 -8.53 5.28 -3.67
N ALA A 87 -9.56 5.09 -2.85
CA ALA A 87 -9.58 4.11 -1.77
C ALA A 87 -10.64 3.04 -2.07
N PHE A 88 -10.20 1.80 -2.32
CA PHE A 88 -11.08 0.66 -2.57
C PHE A 88 -11.37 -0.07 -1.27
N LYS A 89 -12.66 -0.28 -0.96
CA LYS A 89 -13.07 -1.12 0.15
C LYS A 89 -13.03 -2.58 -0.27
N ILE A 90 -12.10 -3.36 0.26
CA ILE A 90 -11.87 -4.77 -0.11
C ILE A 90 -12.36 -5.71 1.00
N ASP A 91 -13.00 -6.80 0.58
CA ASP A 91 -13.51 -7.86 1.45
C ASP A 91 -12.36 -8.68 2.05
N ASN A 92 -12.50 -9.09 3.32
CA ASN A 92 -11.59 -10.03 3.96
C ASN A 92 -12.29 -11.29 4.51
N ASN A 93 -13.51 -11.58 4.05
CA ASN A 93 -14.15 -12.88 4.33
C ASN A 93 -13.28 -14.00 3.73
N TYR A 94 -13.25 -15.18 4.38
CA TYR A 94 -12.46 -16.31 3.87
C TYR A 94 -12.82 -16.72 2.42
N ASN A 95 -14.09 -16.55 2.00
CA ASN A 95 -14.53 -16.81 0.63
C ASN A 95 -14.06 -15.76 -0.39
N ALA A 96 -13.53 -14.63 0.08
CA ALA A 96 -12.98 -13.55 -0.75
C ALA A 96 -11.46 -13.71 -1.01
N ARG A 97 -10.82 -14.69 -0.36
CA ARG A 97 -9.38 -14.92 -0.48
C ARG A 97 -9.05 -15.93 -1.58
N PRO A 98 -7.90 -15.78 -2.25
CA PRO A 98 -6.98 -14.65 -2.20
C PRO A 98 -7.60 -13.40 -2.82
N GLN A 99 -7.29 -12.21 -2.27
CA GLN A 99 -7.70 -10.93 -2.84
C GLN A 99 -6.73 -10.48 -3.92
N SER A 100 -7.14 -9.46 -4.68
CA SER A 100 -6.32 -8.83 -5.72
C SER A 100 -6.19 -7.32 -5.46
N GLY A 101 -5.08 -6.74 -5.89
CA GLY A 101 -4.85 -5.30 -5.76
C GLY A 101 -4.22 -4.87 -4.42
N LEU A 102 -4.20 -5.72 -3.40
CA LEU A 102 -3.63 -5.34 -2.09
C LEU A 102 -2.11 -5.18 -2.14
N GLN A 103 -1.42 -6.03 -2.93
CA GLN A 103 0.05 -5.97 -3.04
C GLN A 103 0.50 -4.78 -3.91
N GLU A 104 -0.29 -4.39 -4.88
CA GLU A 104 -0.04 -3.28 -5.81
C GLU A 104 -0.36 -1.91 -5.21
N ALA A 105 -1.21 -1.84 -4.18
CA ALA A 105 -1.62 -0.58 -3.54
C ALA A 105 -0.43 0.21 -2.96
N ASP A 106 -0.53 1.54 -2.95
CA ASP A 106 0.46 2.42 -2.28
C ASP A 106 0.47 2.17 -0.77
N SER A 107 -0.70 1.97 -0.17
CA SER A 107 -0.89 1.64 1.23
C SER A 107 -2.17 0.84 1.44
N VAL A 108 -2.23 0.04 2.50
CA VAL A 108 -3.43 -0.72 2.88
C VAL A 108 -3.77 -0.42 4.35
N MET A 109 -5.02 -0.06 4.63
CA MET A 109 -5.54 0.03 6.00
C MET A 109 -6.49 -1.13 6.27
N GLU A 110 -6.29 -1.83 7.38
CA GLU A 110 -7.15 -2.94 7.83
C GLU A 110 -7.99 -2.52 9.03
N ILE A 111 -9.30 -2.68 8.93
CA ILE A 111 -10.27 -2.10 9.87
C ILE A 111 -11.26 -3.18 10.30
N LEU A 112 -11.52 -3.27 11.62
CA LEU A 112 -12.55 -4.15 12.16
C LEU A 112 -13.94 -3.75 11.63
N VAL A 113 -14.73 -4.76 11.29
CA VAL A 113 -16.12 -4.63 10.86
C VAL A 113 -17.02 -5.58 11.67
N GLU A 114 -18.28 -5.69 11.30
CA GLU A 114 -19.25 -6.56 11.97
C GLU A 114 -18.81 -8.03 12.03
N GLY A 115 -19.29 -8.75 13.03
CA GLY A 115 -18.99 -10.18 13.23
C GLY A 115 -17.56 -10.45 13.70
N GLY A 116 -16.78 -9.43 14.03
CA GLY A 116 -15.38 -9.60 14.42
C GLY A 116 -14.44 -9.85 13.25
N MET A 117 -14.90 -9.65 12.02
CA MET A 117 -14.10 -9.70 10.80
C MET A 117 -13.38 -8.36 10.55
N THR A 118 -12.44 -8.35 9.62
CA THR A 118 -11.83 -7.11 9.11
C THR A 118 -12.17 -6.90 7.63
N ARG A 119 -11.99 -5.67 7.15
CA ARG A 119 -11.94 -5.30 5.73
C ARG A 119 -10.78 -4.38 5.48
N PHE A 120 -10.38 -4.25 4.22
CA PHE A 120 -9.29 -3.38 3.82
C PHE A 120 -9.80 -2.11 3.14
N LEU A 121 -9.02 -1.03 3.28
CA LEU A 121 -9.00 0.11 2.38
C LEU A 121 -7.66 0.07 1.65
N ALA A 122 -7.68 -0.21 0.35
CA ALA A 122 -6.52 -0.17 -0.51
C ALA A 122 -6.43 1.20 -1.18
N PHE A 123 -5.35 1.95 -0.90
CA PHE A 123 -5.14 3.30 -1.40
C PHE A 123 -4.26 3.29 -2.65
N TYR A 124 -4.71 4.00 -3.66
CA TYR A 124 -4.02 4.18 -4.93
C TYR A 124 -3.89 5.67 -5.25
N LEU A 125 -2.67 6.13 -5.44
CA LEU A 125 -2.34 7.47 -5.91
C LEU A 125 -1.28 7.40 -7.00
N ASP A 126 -0.15 6.74 -6.73
CA ASP A 126 1.03 6.65 -7.58
C ASP A 126 1.14 5.31 -8.30
N ARG A 127 0.51 4.29 -7.75
CA ARG A 127 0.47 2.93 -8.29
C ARG A 127 -0.86 2.62 -8.97
N THR A 128 -0.89 1.53 -9.74
CA THR A 128 -2.06 1.05 -10.48
C THR A 128 -2.21 -0.45 -10.34
N SER A 129 -3.43 -0.93 -10.53
CA SER A 129 -3.75 -2.35 -10.69
C SER A 129 -4.97 -2.48 -11.60
N ASP A 130 -4.92 -3.41 -12.55
CA ASP A 130 -6.04 -3.72 -13.45
C ASP A 130 -7.07 -4.68 -12.81
N TYR A 131 -6.79 -5.13 -11.57
CA TYR A 131 -7.60 -6.15 -10.91
C TYR A 131 -7.64 -5.96 -9.39
N VAL A 132 -8.54 -5.09 -8.92
CA VAL A 132 -8.70 -4.76 -7.49
C VAL A 132 -10.00 -5.32 -6.96
N GLY A 133 -9.92 -6.20 -5.96
CA GLY A 133 -11.13 -6.79 -5.37
C GLY A 133 -10.88 -8.01 -4.47
N PRO A 134 -11.97 -8.65 -3.99
CA PRO A 134 -13.38 -8.29 -4.18
C PRO A 134 -13.79 -7.03 -3.42
N ILE A 135 -14.44 -6.11 -4.12
CA ILE A 135 -14.92 -4.85 -3.56
C ILE A 135 -16.16 -5.09 -2.69
N ARG A 136 -16.24 -4.40 -1.55
CA ARG A 136 -17.31 -4.56 -0.56
C ARG A 136 -17.89 -3.23 -0.07
N SER A 137 -18.91 -3.38 0.79
CA SER A 137 -19.68 -2.24 1.30
C SER A 137 -18.88 -1.41 2.30
N ALA A 138 -19.10 -0.09 2.26
CA ALA A 138 -18.54 0.87 3.21
C ALA A 138 -18.95 0.60 4.66
N ARG A 139 -18.14 1.08 5.59
CA ARG A 139 -18.38 1.06 7.04
C ARG A 139 -18.10 2.45 7.64
N PRO A 140 -18.65 2.74 8.84
CA PRO A 140 -18.58 4.08 9.44
C PRO A 140 -17.15 4.61 9.66
N THR A 141 -16.16 3.76 9.88
CA THR A 141 -14.75 4.17 10.02
C THR A 141 -14.12 4.60 8.69
N ASP A 142 -14.61 4.11 7.53
CA ASP A 142 -13.95 4.33 6.24
C ASP A 142 -13.79 5.82 5.87
N PRO A 143 -14.82 6.68 5.97
CA PRO A 143 -14.68 8.08 5.60
C PRO A 143 -13.63 8.81 6.45
N THR A 144 -13.45 8.42 7.71
CA THR A 144 -12.46 9.05 8.58
C THR A 144 -11.04 8.72 8.15
N MET A 145 -10.82 7.60 7.46
CA MET A 145 -9.52 7.19 6.90
C MET A 145 -9.25 7.80 5.52
N VAL A 146 -10.30 8.12 4.75
CA VAL A 146 -10.15 8.63 3.37
C VAL A 146 -10.10 10.16 3.35
N ARG A 147 -10.82 10.82 4.26
CA ARG A 147 -10.99 12.29 4.32
C ARG A 147 -9.68 13.08 4.36
N PRO A 148 -8.64 12.69 5.16
CA PRO A 148 -7.40 13.45 5.27
C PRO A 148 -6.64 13.62 3.93
N TYR A 149 -6.85 12.67 3.04
CA TYR A 149 -6.12 12.58 1.78
C TYR A 149 -6.97 13.05 0.57
N GLY A 150 -8.15 13.61 0.82
CA GLY A 150 -9.05 14.07 -0.24
C GLY A 150 -9.49 12.96 -1.21
N GLY A 151 -9.52 11.72 -0.74
CA GLY A 151 -9.75 10.54 -1.57
C GLY A 151 -11.20 10.38 -2.03
N VAL A 152 -11.38 9.54 -3.07
CA VAL A 152 -12.67 8.99 -3.51
C VAL A 152 -12.77 7.57 -2.95
N LEU A 153 -13.86 7.26 -2.24
CA LEU A 153 -14.12 5.94 -1.69
C LEU A 153 -14.90 5.08 -2.70
N VAL A 154 -14.34 3.93 -3.09
CA VAL A 154 -14.94 2.99 -4.06
C VAL A 154 -15.48 1.77 -3.32
N VAL A 155 -16.78 1.51 -3.45
CA VAL A 155 -17.51 0.51 -2.68
C VAL A 155 -18.56 -0.22 -3.52
N SER A 156 -18.99 -1.42 -3.07
CA SER A 156 -20.15 -2.10 -3.66
C SER A 156 -21.49 -1.48 -3.23
N GLY A 157 -21.47 -0.58 -2.26
CA GLY A 157 -22.64 0.03 -1.62
C GLY A 157 -22.42 0.21 -0.12
N ALA A 158 -23.48 0.36 0.66
CA ALA A 158 -23.45 0.42 2.11
C ALA A 158 -24.81 0.10 2.74
N THR A 159 -24.88 0.04 4.08
CA THR A 159 -26.12 0.07 4.82
C THR A 159 -26.90 1.36 4.54
N ALA A 160 -28.22 1.31 4.53
CA ALA A 160 -29.08 2.45 4.26
C ALA A 160 -28.70 3.68 5.10
N GLY A 161 -28.61 4.85 4.43
CA GLY A 161 -28.24 6.12 5.07
C GLY A 161 -26.74 6.40 5.19
N LEU A 162 -25.87 5.38 5.11
CA LEU A 162 -24.43 5.59 5.31
C LEU A 162 -23.76 6.35 4.15
N ILE A 163 -24.14 6.09 2.89
CA ILE A 163 -23.52 6.79 1.75
C ILE A 163 -23.79 8.31 1.78
N PRO A 164 -25.02 8.79 2.03
CA PRO A 164 -25.26 10.21 2.23
C PRO A 164 -24.40 10.80 3.36
N ALA A 165 -24.33 10.13 4.52
CA ALA A 165 -23.53 10.58 5.65
C ALA A 165 -22.03 10.67 5.31
N ILE A 166 -21.48 9.71 4.57
CA ILE A 166 -20.08 9.76 4.07
C ILE A 166 -19.87 11.00 3.18
N ARG A 167 -20.81 11.29 2.29
CA ARG A 167 -20.72 12.47 1.41
C ARG A 167 -20.82 13.78 2.18
N GLU A 168 -21.63 13.85 3.24
CA GLU A 168 -21.70 15.02 4.14
C GLU A 168 -20.38 15.27 4.89
N LEU A 169 -19.61 14.21 5.18
CA LEU A 169 -18.24 14.31 5.71
C LEU A 169 -17.22 14.77 4.64
N GLY A 170 -17.67 15.09 3.42
CA GLY A 170 -16.82 15.57 2.32
C GLY A 170 -15.99 14.48 1.62
N VAL A 171 -16.39 13.22 1.73
CA VAL A 171 -15.77 12.09 1.01
C VAL A 171 -16.66 11.69 -0.17
N PRO A 172 -16.25 11.91 -1.43
CA PRO A 172 -16.95 11.40 -2.59
C PRO A 172 -16.98 9.87 -2.59
N VAL A 173 -18.13 9.30 -2.96
CA VAL A 173 -18.32 7.83 -3.00
C VAL A 173 -18.72 7.41 -4.40
N LEU A 174 -17.99 6.41 -4.92
CA LEU A 174 -18.29 5.69 -6.14
C LEU A 174 -18.87 4.32 -5.79
N GLU A 175 -20.12 4.11 -6.13
CA GLU A 175 -20.86 2.87 -5.85
C GLU A 175 -21.00 2.01 -7.12
N GLU A 176 -21.09 0.68 -6.97
CA GLU A 176 -21.30 -0.26 -8.07
C GLU A 176 -22.48 0.15 -8.97
N VAL A 177 -23.62 0.54 -8.37
CA VAL A 177 -24.83 0.92 -9.09
C VAL A 177 -24.70 2.19 -9.91
N SER A 178 -23.68 3.01 -9.65
CA SER A 178 -23.46 4.30 -10.30
C SER A 178 -22.20 4.35 -11.16
N SER A 179 -21.46 3.25 -11.24
CA SER A 179 -20.16 3.20 -11.91
C SER A 179 -20.08 2.10 -12.97
N PRO A 180 -19.72 2.46 -14.22
CA PRO A 180 -19.47 1.46 -15.27
C PRO A 180 -18.07 0.84 -15.16
N THR A 181 -17.25 1.21 -14.15
CA THR A 181 -15.85 0.81 -14.01
C THR A 181 -15.66 -0.41 -13.13
N MET A 182 -16.73 -0.89 -12.50
CA MET A 182 -16.73 -2.12 -11.71
C MET A 182 -17.38 -3.25 -12.50
N PHE A 183 -16.82 -4.44 -12.36
CA PHE A 183 -17.29 -5.64 -13.05
C PHE A 183 -17.33 -6.84 -12.10
N ARG A 184 -18.23 -7.79 -12.39
CA ARG A 184 -18.31 -9.04 -11.63
C ARG A 184 -17.65 -10.15 -12.44
N ILE A 185 -16.88 -10.98 -11.73
CA ILE A 185 -16.25 -12.17 -12.31
C ILE A 185 -17.11 -13.41 -12.05
N ASP A 186 -17.05 -14.39 -12.94
CA ASP A 186 -17.83 -15.62 -12.87
C ASP A 186 -17.14 -16.70 -12.04
N GLU A 187 -15.83 -16.62 -11.85
CA GLU A 187 -15.01 -17.55 -11.08
C GLU A 187 -15.33 -17.54 -9.58
N ARG A 188 -16.02 -16.51 -9.14
CA ARG A 188 -16.46 -16.36 -7.74
C ARG A 188 -17.95 -16.07 -7.65
N LYS A 189 -18.55 -16.48 -6.54
CA LYS A 189 -19.97 -16.19 -6.26
C LYS A 189 -20.13 -14.82 -5.59
N ALA A 190 -21.20 -14.12 -5.97
CA ALA A 190 -21.64 -12.94 -5.22
C ALA A 190 -21.82 -13.28 -3.73
N PRO A 191 -21.45 -12.41 -2.80
CA PRO A 191 -21.00 -11.03 -2.98
C PRO A 191 -19.46 -10.86 -3.07
N HIS A 192 -18.70 -11.94 -3.28
CA HIS A 192 -17.24 -11.96 -3.24
C HIS A 192 -16.61 -11.92 -4.65
N ASN A 193 -17.25 -11.25 -5.61
CA ASN A 193 -16.90 -11.30 -7.03
C ASN A 193 -16.90 -9.95 -7.76
N LEU A 194 -16.94 -8.82 -7.03
CA LEU A 194 -16.91 -7.48 -7.63
C LEU A 194 -15.49 -6.95 -7.67
N TYR A 195 -15.03 -6.54 -8.85
CA TYR A 195 -13.68 -6.05 -9.11
C TYR A 195 -13.71 -4.73 -9.87
N ALA A 196 -12.58 -4.03 -9.88
CA ALA A 196 -12.35 -2.83 -10.68
C ALA A 196 -10.91 -2.77 -11.19
N ASP A 197 -10.72 -1.94 -12.22
CA ASP A 197 -9.44 -1.47 -12.72
C ASP A 197 -9.23 -0.03 -12.25
N THR A 198 -8.08 0.28 -11.66
CA THR A 198 -7.75 1.60 -11.12
C THR A 198 -7.71 2.68 -12.19
N GLU A 199 -7.25 2.36 -13.41
CA GLU A 199 -7.19 3.33 -14.50
C GLU A 199 -8.58 3.65 -15.04
N LEU A 200 -9.44 2.64 -15.21
CA LEU A 200 -10.83 2.86 -15.60
C LEU A 200 -11.59 3.71 -14.56
N VAL A 201 -11.35 3.45 -13.27
CA VAL A 201 -11.92 4.29 -12.19
C VAL A 201 -11.38 5.71 -12.29
N ARG A 202 -10.07 5.89 -12.54
CA ARG A 202 -9.43 7.20 -12.67
C ARG A 202 -10.01 8.01 -13.85
N GLU A 203 -10.13 7.37 -15.01
CA GLU A 203 -10.75 7.98 -16.19
C GLU A 203 -12.21 8.38 -15.92
N TYR A 204 -12.96 7.55 -15.23
CA TYR A 204 -14.35 7.84 -14.90
C TYR A 204 -14.49 9.03 -13.95
N ILE A 205 -13.71 9.08 -12.86
CA ILE A 205 -13.75 10.19 -11.91
C ILE A 205 -13.24 11.49 -12.56
N ASP A 206 -12.30 11.42 -13.50
CA ASP A 206 -11.84 12.57 -14.30
C ASP A 206 -13.00 13.11 -15.15
N SER A 207 -13.69 12.24 -15.88
CA SER A 207 -14.88 12.64 -16.69
C SER A 207 -16.00 13.29 -15.87
N ARG A 208 -15.98 13.12 -14.55
CA ARG A 208 -16.91 13.73 -13.59
C ARG A 208 -16.37 14.98 -12.93
N GLY A 209 -15.17 15.44 -13.30
CA GLY A 209 -14.51 16.61 -12.72
C GLY A 209 -13.99 16.40 -11.30
N PHE A 210 -13.76 15.14 -10.89
CA PHE A 210 -13.20 14.84 -9.57
C PHE A 210 -11.67 14.80 -9.55
N LEU A 211 -11.01 14.74 -10.71
CA LEU A 211 -9.56 14.88 -10.77
C LEU A 211 -9.15 16.34 -10.79
N PHE A 212 -8.27 16.70 -9.90
CA PHE A 212 -7.61 18.01 -9.86
C PHE A 212 -6.27 17.84 -9.17
N ASN A 213 -5.32 18.73 -9.49
CA ASN A 213 -4.07 18.80 -8.76
C ASN A 213 -4.37 19.23 -7.33
N GLN A 214 -4.20 18.31 -6.40
CA GLN A 214 -4.40 18.55 -4.99
C GLN A 214 -3.12 18.19 -4.26
N ASP A 215 -2.70 19.04 -3.34
CA ASP A 215 -1.70 18.69 -2.35
C ASP A 215 -2.31 17.60 -1.44
N VAL A 216 -1.75 16.39 -1.51
CA VAL A 216 -2.15 15.27 -0.66
C VAL A 216 -1.26 15.27 0.56
N ASN A 217 -1.86 15.28 1.75
CA ASN A 217 -1.12 15.14 3.00
C ASN A 217 -0.35 13.82 3.03
N PRO A 218 0.91 13.81 3.52
CA PRO A 218 1.60 12.55 3.79
C PRO A 218 0.87 11.77 4.89
N LEU A 219 0.97 10.43 4.82
CA LEU A 219 0.38 9.55 5.85
C LEU A 219 0.89 9.90 7.25
N TYR A 220 2.18 10.18 7.35
CA TYR A 220 2.90 10.50 8.60
C TYR A 220 4.12 11.36 8.32
N ASN A 221 4.92 11.62 9.38
CA ASN A 221 6.28 12.11 9.24
C ASN A 221 7.18 10.96 8.73
N PHE A 222 7.55 10.98 7.45
CA PHE A 222 8.51 10.03 6.90
C PHE A 222 9.93 10.43 7.26
N GLY A 223 10.76 9.45 7.64
CA GLY A 223 12.15 9.67 8.00
C GLY A 223 12.89 8.36 8.25
N THR A 224 14.19 8.45 8.49
CA THR A 224 15.07 7.27 8.65
C THR A 224 15.68 7.16 10.04
N ASN A 225 15.36 8.06 10.97
CA ASN A 225 15.88 8.00 12.32
C ASN A 225 15.19 6.89 13.12
N GLN A 226 15.94 5.84 13.43
CA GLN A 226 15.52 4.69 14.22
C GLN A 226 16.33 4.51 15.52
N ASN A 227 16.94 5.57 16.04
CA ASN A 227 17.84 5.47 17.20
C ASN A 227 17.16 4.91 18.44
N ASN A 228 15.85 5.17 18.62
CA ASN A 228 15.07 4.74 19.77
C ASN A 228 14.23 3.47 19.52
N TRP A 229 14.46 2.77 18.39
CA TRP A 229 13.72 1.57 18.06
C TRP A 229 14.27 0.34 18.79
N THR A 230 13.37 -0.52 19.26
CA THR A 230 13.67 -1.76 19.98
C THR A 230 13.76 -2.92 19.00
N LEU A 231 14.74 -3.81 19.17
CA LEU A 231 14.84 -5.09 18.44
C LEU A 231 13.86 -6.12 19.00
N GLY A 232 13.61 -7.19 18.24
CA GLY A 232 12.83 -8.33 18.72
C GLY A 232 11.41 -8.40 18.18
N ALA A 233 11.18 -7.82 17.01
CA ALA A 233 9.88 -7.85 16.34
C ALA A 233 9.87 -8.75 15.08
N ASN A 234 10.50 -9.92 15.14
CA ASN A 234 10.49 -10.86 14.00
C ASN A 234 9.11 -11.48 13.78
N ARG A 235 8.28 -11.50 14.82
CA ARG A 235 6.90 -11.94 14.74
C ARG A 235 5.98 -10.97 15.50
N VAL A 236 4.94 -10.52 14.82
CA VAL A 236 3.90 -9.65 15.37
C VAL A 236 2.55 -10.33 15.23
N THR A 237 1.85 -10.56 16.34
CA THR A 237 0.52 -11.15 16.34
C THR A 237 -0.50 -10.12 16.82
N LEU A 238 -1.51 -9.85 16.00
CA LEU A 238 -2.55 -8.87 16.21
C LEU A 238 -3.91 -9.59 16.32
N LYS A 239 -4.50 -9.61 17.49
CA LYS A 239 -5.83 -10.19 17.71
C LYS A 239 -6.88 -9.07 17.69
N TYR A 240 -7.65 -9.02 16.62
CA TYR A 240 -8.74 -8.07 16.44
C TYR A 240 -10.00 -8.46 17.24
N SER A 241 -10.24 -9.75 17.31
CA SER A 241 -11.41 -10.37 17.95
C SER A 241 -11.16 -11.86 18.15
N GLU A 242 -12.11 -12.57 18.74
CA GLU A 242 -12.11 -14.05 18.83
C GLU A 242 -12.20 -14.73 17.44
N LYS A 243 -12.48 -13.96 16.38
CA LYS A 243 -12.63 -14.47 15.01
C LYS A 243 -11.50 -14.11 14.07
N THR A 244 -10.72 -13.07 14.39
CA THR A 244 -9.68 -12.59 13.48
C THR A 244 -8.37 -12.32 14.22
N THR A 245 -7.36 -13.11 13.90
CA THR A 245 -5.97 -12.90 14.32
C THR A 245 -5.08 -12.80 13.10
N VAL A 246 -4.31 -11.72 13.00
CA VAL A 246 -3.32 -11.48 11.95
C VAL A 246 -1.95 -11.72 12.52
N ILE A 247 -1.08 -12.37 11.76
CA ILE A 247 0.30 -12.62 12.13
C ILE A 247 1.21 -12.11 11.02
N TRP A 248 2.16 -11.29 11.39
CA TRP A 248 3.24 -10.86 10.52
C TRP A 248 4.52 -11.57 10.96
N LYS A 249 5.24 -12.13 9.99
CA LYS A 249 6.53 -12.78 10.22
C LYS A 249 7.57 -12.12 9.33
N LEU A 250 8.65 -11.65 9.92
CA LEU A 250 9.77 -11.09 9.17
C LEU A 250 10.43 -12.19 8.33
N ASP A 251 10.62 -11.88 7.07
CA ASP A 251 11.38 -12.68 6.11
C ASP A 251 12.30 -11.72 5.36
N THR A 252 13.59 -11.80 5.67
CA THR A 252 14.65 -10.90 5.21
C THR A 252 14.39 -9.45 5.65
N ASP A 253 13.72 -8.64 4.85
CA ASP A 253 13.45 -7.20 5.06
C ASP A 253 11.96 -6.85 5.04
N GLN A 254 11.08 -7.85 4.85
CA GLN A 254 9.65 -7.66 4.75
C GLN A 254 8.89 -8.61 5.67
N TYR A 255 7.77 -8.13 6.18
CA TYR A 255 6.85 -8.96 6.93
C TYR A 255 5.88 -9.68 6.00
N SER A 256 5.89 -11.01 6.03
CA SER A 256 4.92 -11.89 5.37
C SER A 256 3.66 -12.06 6.22
N ARG A 257 2.48 -11.94 5.60
CA ARG A 257 1.19 -11.93 6.30
C ARG A 257 0.56 -13.30 6.40
N PHE A 258 0.10 -13.65 7.62
CA PHE A 258 -0.72 -14.84 7.91
C PHE A 258 -2.01 -14.41 8.60
N ILE A 259 -3.04 -15.24 8.49
CA ILE A 259 -4.33 -14.98 9.13
C ILE A 259 -4.92 -16.25 9.71
N ALA A 260 -5.43 -16.17 10.95
CA ALA A 260 -6.31 -17.14 11.56
C ALA A 260 -7.74 -16.58 11.57
N ASP A 261 -8.67 -17.31 10.98
CA ASP A 261 -10.05 -16.85 10.75
C ASP A 261 -11.05 -17.86 11.34
N GLY A 262 -11.75 -17.44 12.38
CA GLY A 262 -12.74 -18.26 13.06
C GLY A 262 -13.99 -18.59 12.25
N TYR A 263 -14.11 -18.07 11.02
CA TYR A 263 -15.17 -18.41 10.06
C TYR A 263 -14.71 -19.38 8.97
N ALA A 264 -13.39 -19.56 8.83
CA ALA A 264 -12.84 -20.49 7.86
C ALA A 264 -13.04 -21.95 8.32
N PRO A 265 -13.13 -22.93 7.39
CA PRO A 265 -13.18 -24.35 7.74
C PRO A 265 -11.95 -24.81 8.54
N ASN A 266 -10.78 -24.23 8.29
CA ASN A 266 -9.60 -24.37 9.12
C ASN A 266 -9.33 -23.03 9.82
N THR A 267 -9.32 -23.06 11.15
CA THR A 267 -9.09 -21.88 12.00
C THR A 267 -7.62 -21.63 12.33
N ASP A 268 -6.72 -22.54 11.92
CA ASP A 268 -5.28 -22.34 12.07
C ASP A 268 -4.81 -21.16 11.20
N ALA A 269 -3.71 -20.56 11.61
CA ALA A 269 -3.09 -19.47 10.85
C ALA A 269 -2.50 -19.99 9.53
N VAL A 270 -3.01 -19.46 8.42
CA VAL A 270 -2.54 -19.78 7.06
C VAL A 270 -1.93 -18.56 6.40
N ALA A 271 -1.04 -18.79 5.41
CA ALA A 271 -0.52 -17.70 4.58
C ALA A 271 -1.68 -16.93 3.95
N HIS A 272 -1.60 -15.60 4.01
CA HIS A 272 -2.58 -14.75 3.37
C HIS A 272 -2.06 -14.31 2.01
N ASN A 273 -2.53 -14.98 0.96
CA ASN A 273 -2.08 -14.74 -0.40
C ASN A 273 -2.90 -13.65 -1.11
N PHE A 274 -2.28 -13.04 -2.10
CA PHE A 274 -2.95 -12.27 -3.15
C PHE A 274 -2.88 -13.02 -4.47
N ILE A 275 -3.76 -12.67 -5.41
CA ILE A 275 -3.76 -13.20 -6.77
C ILE A 275 -3.89 -12.05 -7.78
N THR A 276 -3.07 -12.07 -8.84
CA THR A 276 -3.15 -11.14 -9.96
C THR A 276 -4.16 -11.63 -11.01
N ARG A 277 -4.47 -10.77 -11.98
CA ARG A 277 -5.44 -11.09 -13.03
C ARG A 277 -5.01 -12.25 -13.92
N ASP A 278 -3.72 -12.42 -14.14
CA ASP A 278 -3.12 -13.53 -14.90
C ASP A 278 -2.93 -14.82 -14.08
N GLY A 279 -3.37 -14.82 -12.81
CA GLY A 279 -3.36 -15.99 -11.94
C GLY A 279 -2.07 -16.20 -11.15
N TYR A 280 -1.11 -15.26 -11.17
CA TYR A 280 0.04 -15.34 -10.27
C TYR A 280 -0.41 -15.12 -8.82
N GLU A 281 -0.06 -16.07 -7.95
CA GLU A 281 -0.41 -16.05 -6.53
C GLU A 281 0.86 -16.04 -5.67
N ASN A 282 0.88 -15.20 -4.64
CA ASN A 282 1.96 -15.15 -3.65
C ASN A 282 1.44 -14.59 -2.32
N ILE A 283 2.26 -14.72 -1.26
CA ILE A 283 1.93 -14.19 0.06
C ILE A 283 1.96 -12.65 0.06
N LEU A 284 1.02 -12.04 0.76
CA LEU A 284 1.01 -10.59 1.01
C LEU A 284 2.18 -10.21 1.91
N GLN A 285 2.89 -9.15 1.53
CA GLN A 285 4.05 -8.64 2.24
C GLN A 285 3.99 -7.13 2.42
N SER A 286 4.62 -6.66 3.50
CA SER A 286 4.82 -5.23 3.76
C SER A 286 6.15 -4.99 4.48
N PRO A 287 6.97 -4.03 4.03
CA PRO A 287 8.20 -3.66 4.74
C PRO A 287 7.92 -3.03 6.11
N THR A 288 6.82 -2.26 6.20
CA THR A 288 6.43 -1.59 7.44
C THR A 288 5.00 -1.94 7.82
N VAL A 289 4.80 -2.26 9.09
CA VAL A 289 3.49 -2.51 9.71
C VAL A 289 3.24 -1.46 10.78
N VAL A 290 2.13 -0.74 10.69
CA VAL A 290 1.72 0.28 11.65
C VAL A 290 0.44 -0.18 12.35
N VAL A 291 0.39 -0.12 13.67
CA VAL A 291 -0.79 -0.47 14.48
C VAL A 291 -1.26 0.75 15.25
N ILE A 292 -2.39 1.29 14.84
CA ILE A 292 -3.08 2.41 15.48
C ILE A 292 -4.22 1.82 16.31
N GLN A 293 -4.25 2.06 17.63
CA GLN A 293 -5.31 1.56 18.49
C GLN A 293 -6.26 2.68 18.92
N GLY A 294 -7.57 2.41 18.81
CA GLY A 294 -8.61 3.36 19.19
C GLY A 294 -9.81 2.70 19.87
N PRO A 295 -10.63 3.46 20.61
CA PRO A 295 -11.86 2.96 21.24
C PRO A 295 -12.82 2.39 20.18
N LEU A 296 -13.33 1.19 20.44
CA LEU A 296 -14.40 0.58 19.65
C LEU A 296 -15.75 1.10 20.16
N TYR A 297 -16.63 1.47 19.24
CA TYR A 297 -18.01 1.86 19.53
C TYR A 297 -18.94 1.36 18.42
N ASN A 298 -20.24 1.37 18.65
CA ASN A 298 -21.22 1.16 17.61
C ASN A 298 -21.72 2.52 17.12
N ASP A 299 -21.66 2.73 15.81
CA ASP A 299 -22.19 3.92 15.17
C ASP A 299 -23.69 4.04 15.41
N GLU A 300 -24.16 5.20 15.87
CA GLU A 300 -25.55 5.38 16.32
C GLU A 300 -26.56 5.21 15.19
N ALA A 301 -26.19 5.60 13.97
CA ALA A 301 -27.10 5.57 12.82
C ALA A 301 -27.22 4.20 12.17
N THR A 302 -26.10 3.43 12.14
CA THR A 302 -26.03 2.15 11.43
C THR A 302 -25.97 0.94 12.37
N THR A 303 -25.70 1.15 13.66
CA THR A 303 -25.39 0.12 14.68
C THR A 303 -24.17 -0.76 14.34
N LEU A 304 -23.39 -0.36 13.33
CA LEU A 304 -22.18 -1.08 12.92
C LEU A 304 -20.99 -0.67 13.79
N PRO A 305 -20.04 -1.60 14.04
CA PRO A 305 -18.82 -1.28 14.77
C PRO A 305 -17.98 -0.25 14.03
N SER A 306 -17.43 0.67 14.79
CA SER A 306 -16.52 1.72 14.33
C SER A 306 -15.42 1.94 15.36
N VAL A 307 -14.24 2.35 14.88
CA VAL A 307 -13.12 2.71 15.76
C VAL A 307 -12.98 4.23 15.79
N LEU A 308 -12.88 4.80 16.98
CA LEU A 308 -12.64 6.23 17.13
C LEU A 308 -11.20 6.56 16.72
N THR A 309 -11.08 7.49 15.78
CA THR A 309 -9.81 7.85 15.13
C THR A 309 -9.48 9.34 15.24
N VAL A 310 -10.23 10.08 16.06
CA VAL A 310 -9.97 11.48 16.44
C VAL A 310 -9.67 11.49 17.94
N GLY A 311 -8.66 12.21 18.36
CA GLY A 311 -8.16 12.25 19.73
C GLY A 311 -6.74 11.76 19.83
N VAL A 312 -6.48 10.91 20.79
CA VAL A 312 -5.16 10.32 21.09
C VAL A 312 -5.30 8.84 21.45
N GLY A 313 -4.27 8.05 21.14
CA GLY A 313 -4.21 6.65 21.52
C GLY A 313 -2.85 6.01 21.22
N PRO A 314 -2.66 4.74 21.56
CA PRO A 314 -1.41 4.04 21.32
C PRO A 314 -1.14 3.81 19.83
N VAL A 315 0.12 3.90 19.44
CA VAL A 315 0.62 3.45 18.14
C VAL A 315 1.85 2.58 18.34
N THR A 316 1.97 1.51 17.56
CA THR A 316 3.18 0.69 17.47
C THR A 316 3.56 0.55 15.99
N ILE A 317 4.83 0.77 15.68
CA ILE A 317 5.34 0.73 14.31
C ILE A 317 6.44 -0.32 14.24
N PHE A 318 6.38 -1.18 13.23
CA PHE A 318 7.30 -2.29 12.99
C PHE A 318 7.99 -2.13 11.64
N HIS A 319 9.32 -2.28 11.62
CA HIS A 319 10.13 -2.22 10.40
C HIS A 319 11.42 -3.01 10.61
N GLU A 320 11.78 -3.90 9.69
CA GLU A 320 13.03 -4.68 9.71
C GLU A 320 13.35 -5.35 11.06
N GLY A 321 12.36 -5.97 11.70
CA GLY A 321 12.55 -6.66 12.98
C GLY A 321 12.70 -5.73 14.19
N LYS A 322 12.55 -4.45 14.00
CA LYS A 322 12.51 -3.43 15.05
C LYS A 322 11.10 -2.89 15.25
N TYR A 323 10.86 -2.29 16.40
CA TYR A 323 9.62 -1.58 16.66
C TYR A 323 9.82 -0.35 17.55
N ILE A 324 8.87 0.55 17.49
CA ILE A 324 8.72 1.69 18.40
C ILE A 324 7.29 1.78 18.85
N GLU A 325 7.09 2.01 20.15
CA GLU A 325 5.80 2.35 20.73
C GLU A 325 5.70 3.86 20.93
N GLY A 326 4.52 4.40 20.72
CA GLY A 326 4.26 5.82 20.84
C GLY A 326 2.79 6.14 21.00
N THR A 327 2.46 7.39 20.75
CA THR A 327 1.09 7.91 20.81
C THR A 327 0.72 8.53 19.47
N TRP A 328 -0.41 8.10 18.89
CA TRP A 328 -1.00 8.86 17.81
C TRP A 328 -1.85 10.01 18.36
N ARG A 329 -1.83 11.12 17.62
CA ARG A 329 -2.69 12.29 17.87
C ARG A 329 -3.34 12.71 16.56
N ARG A 330 -4.63 13.08 16.64
CA ARG A 330 -5.40 13.58 15.52
C ARG A 330 -6.53 14.46 16.04
N ASN A 331 -6.59 15.73 15.60
CA ASN A 331 -7.56 16.70 16.15
C ASN A 331 -8.89 16.71 15.37
N ASP A 332 -8.87 16.42 14.08
CA ASP A 332 -10.03 16.40 13.20
C ASP A 332 -9.95 15.25 12.20
N ILE A 333 -11.09 14.82 11.65
CA ILE A 333 -11.14 13.77 10.61
C ILE A 333 -10.46 14.16 9.30
N SER A 334 -10.21 15.45 9.07
CA SER A 334 -9.45 15.97 7.92
C SER A 334 -7.95 15.97 8.12
N ASP A 335 -7.47 15.78 9.36
CA ASP A 335 -6.06 15.75 9.66
C ASP A 335 -5.45 14.35 9.38
N PRO A 336 -4.20 14.21 8.95
CA PRO A 336 -3.45 12.97 9.05
C PRO A 336 -3.14 12.64 10.51
N PHE A 337 -2.62 11.44 10.77
CA PHE A 337 -2.13 11.08 12.10
C PHE A 337 -0.75 11.68 12.35
N ASP A 338 -0.55 12.31 13.51
CA ASP A 338 0.76 12.58 14.09
C ASP A 338 1.16 11.43 15.02
N PHE A 339 2.37 10.88 14.87
CA PHE A 339 2.93 9.89 15.77
C PHE A 339 4.03 10.51 16.62
N LEU A 340 3.94 10.33 17.93
CA LEU A 340 4.83 10.95 18.91
C LEU A 340 5.45 9.87 19.79
N ASP A 341 6.74 9.99 20.06
CA ASP A 341 7.46 9.16 21.03
C ASP A 341 7.14 9.57 22.50
N SER A 342 7.80 8.93 23.46
CA SER A 342 7.64 9.23 24.89
C SER A 342 8.03 10.66 25.26
N ASP A 343 8.92 11.27 24.49
CA ASP A 343 9.43 12.64 24.71
C ASP A 343 8.64 13.68 23.89
N GLN A 344 7.54 13.28 23.25
CA GLN A 344 6.67 14.11 22.41
C GLN A 344 7.34 14.59 21.10
N ASN A 345 8.42 13.95 20.66
CA ASN A 345 8.99 14.19 19.36
C ASN A 345 8.22 13.38 18.30
N LYS A 346 8.19 13.89 17.06
CA LYS A 346 7.61 13.13 15.95
C LYS A 346 8.44 11.88 15.69
N ILE A 347 7.75 10.75 15.55
CA ILE A 347 8.36 9.49 15.13
C ILE A 347 8.59 9.54 13.63
N ASP A 348 9.80 9.24 13.20
CA ASP A 348 10.12 9.01 11.80
C ASP A 348 9.65 7.62 11.38
N VAL A 349 8.72 7.57 10.42
CA VAL A 349 8.27 6.31 9.83
C VAL A 349 9.11 6.02 8.59
N PRO A 350 9.76 4.85 8.49
CA PRO A 350 10.62 4.54 7.35
C PRO A 350 9.88 4.58 6.01
N PRO A 351 10.46 5.26 4.99
CA PRO A 351 9.88 5.31 3.65
C PRO A 351 9.76 3.91 3.03
N SER A 352 8.53 3.47 2.83
CA SER A 352 8.21 2.16 2.26
C SER A 352 6.71 2.05 2.01
N LYS A 353 6.26 0.95 1.39
CA LYS A 353 4.85 0.57 1.44
C LYS A 353 4.44 0.28 2.89
N GLN A 354 3.26 0.75 3.27
CA GLN A 354 2.72 0.63 4.62
C GLN A 354 1.52 -0.31 4.66
N TRP A 355 1.47 -1.19 5.68
CA TRP A 355 0.24 -1.87 6.08
C TRP A 355 -0.18 -1.37 7.46
N ILE A 356 -1.34 -0.75 7.52
CA ILE A 356 -1.82 -0.02 8.69
C ILE A 356 -3.01 -0.77 9.29
N HIS A 357 -2.91 -1.13 10.55
CA HIS A 357 -3.98 -1.74 11.31
C HIS A 357 -4.70 -0.70 12.16
N ILE A 358 -6.01 -0.56 12.00
CA ILE A 358 -6.87 0.19 12.90
C ILE A 358 -7.46 -0.83 13.89
N LEU A 359 -6.72 -1.06 14.96
CA LEU A 359 -7.01 -2.08 15.95
C LEU A 359 -7.85 -1.48 17.09
N PRO A 360 -8.93 -2.13 17.55
CA PRO A 360 -9.61 -1.72 18.77
C PRO A 360 -8.68 -1.71 19.98
N LEU A 361 -8.90 -0.81 20.97
CA LEU A 361 -8.12 -0.77 22.22
C LEU A 361 -8.17 -2.08 23.03
N ASN A 362 -9.24 -2.86 22.88
CA ASN A 362 -9.36 -4.19 23.48
C ASN A 362 -8.77 -5.32 22.62
N GLY A 363 -8.18 -4.98 21.49
CA GLY A 363 -7.38 -5.91 20.70
C GLY A 363 -5.99 -6.11 21.30
N GLU A 364 -5.37 -7.23 21.00
CA GLU A 364 -4.08 -7.62 21.57
C GLU A 364 -2.95 -7.48 20.55
N ILE A 365 -1.79 -7.01 21.01
CA ILE A 365 -0.54 -6.99 20.27
C ILE A 365 0.46 -7.88 21.01
N ASN A 366 0.97 -8.92 20.37
CA ASN A 366 2.02 -9.76 20.90
C ASN A 366 3.24 -9.72 19.98
N ILE A 367 4.38 -9.37 20.53
CA ILE A 367 5.66 -9.21 19.80
C ILE A 367 6.62 -10.31 20.28
N SER A 368 7.31 -10.96 19.35
CA SER A 368 8.32 -11.95 19.67
C SER A 368 9.40 -12.08 18.60
N ASP A 369 10.53 -12.65 18.97
CA ASP A 369 11.64 -12.99 18.08
C ASP A 369 11.46 -14.33 17.34
N ASN A 370 10.45 -15.14 17.71
CA ASN A 370 10.20 -16.49 17.20
C ASN A 370 8.89 -16.60 16.43
#